data_75e7050ff3ef0a3482a1ab530d37645c
#
_entry.id   75e7050ff3ef0a3482a1ab530d37645c
#
_cell.length_a   1.000
_cell.length_b   1.000
_cell.length_c   1.000
_cell.angle_alpha   90.00
_cell.angle_beta   90.00
_cell.angle_gamma   90.00
#
_symmetry.space_group_name_H-M   'P 1'
#
loop_
_entity.id
_entity.type
_entity.pdbx_description
1 polymer ?
#
loop_
_entity_poly.entity_id
_entity_poly.type
_entity_poly.pdbx_seq_one_letter_code
_entity_poly.pdbx_strand_id
1 'polypeptide(L)'
;MASLFRLRRSRGPADLAIGMAGVRLGERVLQAGAGDPRVFALIASKVGLTGRACAVVDAKVAAQRIETAAAGEGVLVEVATVEHGPWPYDRASFDLGIVDGNVLLATDAGVRHLRLQEMQRVVRPGGRVLVVHRAPLGLAGRLGFASSRPRPSARGEVLVEAVTGAGFRPVRLLAEREGMTFIEGFRPAV
;
A
#
# COMPACT_ATOMS: atom_id res chain seq x y z
N MET A 1 -20.70 -41.00 6.99
CA MET A 1 -19.99 -40.20 5.96
C MET A 1 -20.41 -38.74 6.09
N ALA A 2 -19.69 -37.96 6.88
CA ALA A 2 -19.98 -36.53 7.08
C ALA A 2 -19.01 -35.73 6.23
N SER A 3 -19.53 -35.14 5.15
CA SER A 3 -18.81 -34.25 4.27
C SER A 3 -18.49 -32.94 5.01
N LEU A 4 -17.24 -32.75 5.36
CA LEU A 4 -16.70 -31.48 5.86
C LEU A 4 -16.70 -30.46 4.73
N PHE A 5 -17.79 -29.72 4.57
CA PHE A 5 -17.79 -28.45 3.85
C PHE A 5 -16.85 -27.50 4.63
N ARG A 6 -15.59 -27.41 4.21
CA ARG A 6 -14.72 -26.31 4.61
C ARG A 6 -15.36 -25.03 4.06
N LEU A 7 -16.10 -24.32 4.90
CA LEU A 7 -16.47 -22.94 4.64
C LEU A 7 -15.18 -22.19 4.33
N ARG A 8 -15.04 -21.79 3.07
CA ARG A 8 -14.01 -20.86 2.62
C ARG A 8 -14.24 -19.56 3.38
N ARG A 9 -13.50 -19.33 4.48
CA ARG A 9 -13.52 -18.05 5.18
C ARG A 9 -13.33 -16.98 4.13
N SER A 10 -14.29 -16.10 3.95
CA SER A 10 -14.14 -14.90 3.15
C SER A 10 -12.95 -14.14 3.72
N ARG A 11 -11.89 -14.02 2.95
CA ARG A 11 -10.73 -13.21 3.34
C ARG A 11 -11.22 -11.78 3.47
N GLY A 12 -11.11 -11.22 4.66
CA GLY A 12 -11.50 -9.83 4.90
C GLY A 12 -10.62 -8.84 4.12
N PRO A 13 -11.00 -7.56 4.08
CA PRO A 13 -10.22 -6.52 3.39
C PRO A 13 -8.74 -6.48 3.77
N ALA A 14 -8.41 -6.77 5.03
CA ALA A 14 -7.04 -6.85 5.51
C ALA A 14 -6.26 -7.99 4.85
N ASP A 15 -6.84 -9.20 4.80
CA ASP A 15 -6.21 -10.36 4.15
C ASP A 15 -5.99 -10.12 2.65
N LEU A 16 -6.93 -9.40 2.02
CA LEU A 16 -6.78 -9.01 0.61
C LEU A 16 -5.60 -8.05 0.42
N ALA A 17 -5.49 -7.02 1.25
CA ALA A 17 -4.39 -6.05 1.18
C ALA A 17 -3.02 -6.72 1.41
N ILE A 18 -2.92 -7.61 2.42
CA ILE A 18 -1.71 -8.38 2.71
C ILE A 18 -1.36 -9.30 1.53
N GLY A 19 -2.36 -9.96 0.93
CA GLY A 19 -2.16 -10.81 -0.24
C GLY A 19 -1.71 -10.03 -1.47
N MET A 20 -2.28 -8.85 -1.72
CA MET A 20 -1.89 -7.98 -2.84
C MET A 20 -0.52 -7.34 -2.64
N ALA A 21 -0.13 -7.04 -1.39
CA ALA A 21 1.22 -6.58 -1.09
C ALA A 21 2.28 -7.64 -1.47
N GLY A 22 1.94 -8.93 -1.38
CA GLY A 22 2.79 -10.04 -1.85
C GLY A 22 4.21 -9.97 -1.30
N VAL A 23 4.37 -9.54 -0.05
CA VAL A 23 5.66 -9.33 0.61
C VAL A 23 6.39 -10.65 0.80
N ARG A 24 7.68 -10.64 0.53
CA ARG A 24 8.58 -11.78 0.70
C ARG A 24 9.46 -11.62 1.93
N LEU A 25 9.87 -12.73 2.48
CA LEU A 25 10.85 -12.75 3.56
C LEU A 25 12.15 -12.04 3.14
N GLY A 26 12.66 -11.16 3.97
CA GLY A 26 13.88 -10.39 3.71
C GLY A 26 13.67 -9.10 2.90
N GLU A 27 12.46 -8.83 2.39
CA GLU A 27 12.20 -7.58 1.65
C GLU A 27 12.26 -6.35 2.60
N ARG A 28 12.66 -5.24 2.04
CA ARG A 28 12.62 -3.92 2.70
C ARG A 28 11.40 -3.17 2.21
N VAL A 29 10.49 -2.89 3.12
CA VAL A 29 9.18 -2.31 2.83
C VAL A 29 9.06 -0.92 3.42
N LEU A 30 8.58 0.04 2.64
CA LEU A 30 8.25 1.40 3.10
C LEU A 30 6.75 1.66 2.89
N GLN A 31 6.04 2.07 3.95
CA GLN A 31 4.70 2.64 3.82
C GLN A 31 4.76 4.17 3.85
N ALA A 32 4.12 4.82 2.89
CA ALA A 32 3.90 6.27 2.87
C ALA A 32 2.44 6.60 3.18
N GLY A 33 2.25 7.41 4.22
CA GLY A 33 0.94 7.71 4.81
C GLY A 33 0.52 6.71 5.90
N ALA A 34 -0.48 7.08 6.68
CA ALA A 34 -0.92 6.26 7.81
C ALA A 34 -1.56 4.94 7.39
N GLY A 35 -2.33 4.94 6.31
CA GLY A 35 -3.04 3.76 5.83
C GLY A 35 -3.90 3.10 6.91
N ASP A 36 -3.92 1.77 6.90
CA ASP A 36 -4.43 0.97 8.00
C ASP A 36 -3.22 0.44 8.81
N PRO A 37 -2.95 0.96 10.02
CA PRO A 37 -1.77 0.62 10.80
C PRO A 37 -1.67 -0.87 11.12
N ARG A 38 -2.80 -1.53 11.36
CA ARG A 38 -2.84 -2.97 11.65
C ARG A 38 -2.48 -3.80 10.41
N VAL A 39 -2.99 -3.42 9.24
CA VAL A 39 -2.64 -4.09 7.98
C VAL A 39 -1.13 -3.94 7.72
N PHE A 40 -0.57 -2.76 7.96
CA PHE A 40 0.87 -2.56 7.81
C PHE A 40 1.69 -3.37 8.81
N ALA A 41 1.29 -3.46 10.07
CA ALA A 41 1.96 -4.31 11.07
C ALA A 41 1.96 -5.79 10.64
N LEU A 42 0.83 -6.29 10.09
CA LEU A 42 0.72 -7.65 9.55
C LEU A 42 1.57 -7.85 8.28
N ILE A 43 1.76 -6.82 7.46
CA ILE A 43 2.71 -6.84 6.34
C ILE A 43 4.15 -6.87 6.88
N ALA A 44 4.47 -6.03 7.87
CA ALA A 44 5.77 -5.99 8.52
C ALA A 44 6.17 -7.34 9.14
N SER A 45 5.21 -8.08 9.72
CA SER A 45 5.49 -9.41 10.26
C SER A 45 5.97 -10.42 9.19
N LYS A 46 5.66 -10.20 7.92
CA LYS A 46 6.04 -11.09 6.81
C LYS A 46 7.46 -10.84 6.29
N VAL A 47 8.05 -9.67 6.53
CA VAL A 47 9.43 -9.40 6.09
C VAL A 47 10.45 -10.20 6.90
N GLY A 48 10.10 -10.61 8.11
CA GLY A 48 10.95 -11.39 9.01
C GLY A 48 12.15 -10.59 9.54
N LEU A 49 13.05 -11.27 10.25
CA LEU A 49 14.19 -10.65 10.93
C LEU A 49 15.26 -10.11 9.98
N THR A 50 15.33 -10.61 8.76
CA THR A 50 16.31 -10.19 7.74
C THR A 50 15.78 -9.06 6.85
N GLY A 51 14.48 -8.77 6.94
CA GLY A 51 13.84 -7.66 6.23
C GLY A 51 13.82 -6.38 7.05
N ARG A 52 13.23 -5.35 6.49
CA ARG A 52 13.04 -4.05 7.15
C ARG A 52 11.67 -3.49 6.83
N ALA A 53 10.94 -3.04 7.84
CA ALA A 53 9.67 -2.35 7.68
C ALA A 53 9.78 -0.92 8.19
N CYS A 54 9.53 0.04 7.31
CA CYS A 54 9.58 1.46 7.62
C CYS A 54 8.25 2.13 7.25
N ALA A 55 7.92 3.21 7.93
CA ALA A 55 6.82 4.09 7.56
C ALA A 55 7.25 5.55 7.56
N VAL A 56 6.68 6.33 6.65
CA VAL A 56 6.81 7.79 6.64
C VAL A 56 5.41 8.41 6.67
N VAL A 57 5.18 9.27 7.64
CA VAL A 57 3.90 9.94 7.88
C VAL A 57 4.10 11.44 8.08
N ASP A 58 3.04 12.23 7.95
CA ASP A 58 3.08 13.68 8.09
C ASP A 58 2.75 14.18 9.50
N ALA A 59 2.25 13.33 10.39
CA ALA A 59 1.84 13.70 11.73
C ALA A 59 2.28 12.69 12.81
N LYS A 60 2.67 13.20 13.97
CA LYS A 60 3.07 12.36 15.13
C LYS A 60 1.96 11.40 15.58
N VAL A 61 0.69 11.82 15.50
CA VAL A 61 -0.44 10.96 15.84
C VAL A 61 -0.53 9.75 14.92
N ALA A 62 -0.22 9.92 13.61
CA ALA A 62 -0.17 8.82 12.67
C ALA A 62 1.00 7.88 12.98
N ALA A 63 2.17 8.42 13.35
CA ALA A 63 3.32 7.62 13.78
C ALA A 63 2.98 6.74 14.99
N GLN A 64 2.43 7.32 16.05
CA GLN A 64 2.02 6.60 17.26
C GLN A 64 1.03 5.47 16.98
N ARG A 65 0.09 5.66 16.05
CA ARG A 65 -0.86 4.61 15.67
C ARG A 65 -0.17 3.44 14.98
N ILE A 66 0.81 3.69 14.13
CA ILE A 66 1.60 2.64 13.47
C ILE A 66 2.46 1.90 14.50
N GLU A 67 3.16 2.62 15.37
CA GLU A 67 3.99 2.05 16.44
C GLU A 67 3.18 1.18 17.39
N THR A 68 2.00 1.67 17.82
CA THR A 68 1.09 0.90 18.69
C THR A 68 0.61 -0.38 18.00
N ALA A 69 0.24 -0.30 16.73
CA ALA A 69 -0.19 -1.47 15.99
C ALA A 69 0.94 -2.49 15.79
N ALA A 70 2.15 -2.02 15.49
CA ALA A 70 3.35 -2.84 15.35
C ALA A 70 3.70 -3.55 16.67
N ALA A 71 3.67 -2.83 17.79
CA ALA A 71 3.89 -3.41 19.11
C ALA A 71 2.85 -4.48 19.45
N GLY A 72 1.57 -4.26 19.10
CA GLY A 72 0.49 -5.24 19.30
C GLY A 72 0.66 -6.54 18.49
N GLU A 73 1.34 -6.49 17.35
CA GLU A 73 1.68 -7.66 16.52
C GLU A 73 3.09 -8.21 16.82
N GLY A 74 3.83 -7.61 17.76
CA GLY A 74 5.18 -8.03 18.15
C GLY A 74 6.24 -7.81 17.06
N VAL A 75 6.08 -6.79 16.22
CA VAL A 75 6.98 -6.49 15.10
C VAL A 75 7.66 -5.14 15.27
N LEU A 76 8.87 -5.02 14.74
CA LEU A 76 9.61 -3.76 14.70
C LEU A 76 9.29 -3.00 13.42
N VAL A 77 8.92 -1.73 13.57
CA VAL A 77 8.70 -0.80 12.46
C VAL A 77 9.43 0.51 12.79
N GLU A 78 10.22 1.01 11.86
CA GLU A 78 10.83 2.32 11.96
C GLU A 78 9.88 3.37 11.38
N VAL A 79 9.50 4.38 12.17
CA VAL A 79 8.57 5.42 11.73
C VAL A 79 9.26 6.77 11.68
N ALA A 80 9.24 7.42 10.52
CA ALA A 80 9.69 8.79 10.34
C ALA A 80 8.48 9.72 10.20
N THR A 81 8.52 10.87 10.88
CA THR A 81 7.53 11.95 10.71
C THR A 81 8.15 13.03 9.84
N VAL A 82 7.59 13.23 8.63
CA VAL A 82 8.05 14.22 7.65
C VAL A 82 6.83 14.94 7.09
N GLU A 83 6.61 16.16 7.53
CA GLU A 83 5.50 16.98 7.04
C GLU A 83 5.75 17.49 5.62
N HIS A 84 6.98 18.01 5.41
CA HIS A 84 7.42 18.55 4.12
C HIS A 84 8.87 18.17 3.86
N GLY A 85 9.24 18.02 2.57
CA GLY A 85 10.62 17.78 2.16
C GLY A 85 10.95 16.32 1.86
N PRO A 86 12.23 16.04 1.64
CA PRO A 86 12.68 14.70 1.28
C PRO A 86 12.56 13.72 2.47
N TRP A 87 12.27 12.46 2.16
CA TRP A 87 12.22 11.42 3.17
C TRP A 87 13.63 11.02 3.63
N PRO A 88 13.80 10.68 4.94
CA PRO A 88 15.13 10.39 5.52
C PRO A 88 15.62 8.98 5.15
N TYR A 89 15.49 8.61 3.89
CA TYR A 89 15.90 7.31 3.36
C TYR A 89 16.76 7.50 2.13
N ASP A 90 17.76 6.64 1.97
CA ASP A 90 18.63 6.62 0.80
C ASP A 90 17.89 6.20 -0.47
N ARG A 91 18.45 6.61 -1.62
CA ARG A 91 17.97 6.16 -2.92
C ARG A 91 18.07 4.63 -3.01
N ALA A 92 17.04 4.01 -3.60
CA ALA A 92 17.04 2.57 -3.90
C ALA A 92 17.18 1.66 -2.64
N SER A 93 16.68 2.11 -1.50
CA SER A 93 16.78 1.38 -0.22
C SER A 93 15.62 0.43 0.06
N PHE A 94 14.55 0.44 -0.75
CA PHE A 94 13.37 -0.41 -0.55
C PHE A 94 13.02 -1.26 -1.76
N ASP A 95 12.50 -2.46 -1.50
CA ASP A 95 12.02 -3.41 -2.51
C ASP A 95 10.56 -3.14 -2.88
N LEU A 96 9.76 -2.75 -1.88
CA LEU A 96 8.34 -2.43 -2.01
C LEU A 96 8.01 -1.11 -1.31
N GLY A 97 7.36 -0.21 -2.03
CA GLY A 97 6.66 0.94 -1.48
C GLY A 97 5.16 0.66 -1.37
N ILE A 98 4.53 1.01 -0.26
CA ILE A 98 3.08 0.97 -0.08
C ILE A 98 2.60 2.40 0.13
N VAL A 99 1.61 2.83 -0.64
CA VAL A 99 1.10 4.21 -0.57
C VAL A 99 -0.40 4.19 -0.28
N ASP A 100 -0.80 5.01 0.68
CA ASP A 100 -2.22 5.25 0.96
C ASP A 100 -2.84 6.10 -0.16
N GLY A 101 -3.64 5.46 -1.01
CA GLY A 101 -4.34 6.11 -2.11
C GLY A 101 -5.35 7.16 -1.65
N ASN A 102 -5.88 7.05 -0.43
CA ASN A 102 -6.81 8.05 0.11
C ASN A 102 -6.06 9.36 0.40
N VAL A 103 -4.85 9.27 0.96
CA VAL A 103 -3.97 10.42 1.18
C VAL A 103 -3.59 11.05 -0.16
N LEU A 104 -3.22 10.25 -1.16
CA LEU A 104 -2.89 10.77 -2.49
C LEU A 104 -4.06 11.51 -3.14
N LEU A 105 -5.28 11.00 -3.01
CA LEU A 105 -6.47 11.64 -3.57
C LEU A 105 -6.91 12.89 -2.79
N ALA A 106 -6.58 12.97 -1.51
CA ALA A 106 -6.90 14.13 -0.66
C ALA A 106 -5.90 15.30 -0.84
N THR A 107 -4.72 15.06 -1.41
CA THR A 107 -3.72 16.08 -1.67
C THR A 107 -3.87 16.67 -3.08
N ASP A 108 -3.40 17.91 -3.26
CA ASP A 108 -3.30 18.50 -4.60
C ASP A 108 -2.34 17.72 -5.51
N ALA A 109 -2.43 17.98 -6.82
CA ALA A 109 -1.66 17.25 -7.82
C ALA A 109 -0.14 17.42 -7.67
N GLY A 110 0.32 18.60 -7.25
CA GLY A 110 1.74 18.89 -7.05
C GLY A 110 2.33 18.11 -5.88
N VAL A 111 1.66 18.15 -4.72
CA VAL A 111 2.09 17.41 -3.52
C VAL A 111 2.04 15.90 -3.78
N ARG A 112 1.00 15.43 -4.46
CA ARG A 112 0.86 14.02 -4.87
C ARG A 112 2.04 13.59 -5.73
N HIS A 113 2.40 14.40 -6.72
CA HIS A 113 3.52 14.12 -7.62
C HIS A 113 4.85 14.05 -6.85
N LEU A 114 5.13 15.02 -5.97
CA LEU A 114 6.35 15.04 -5.15
C LEU A 114 6.45 13.80 -4.24
N ARG A 115 5.36 13.39 -3.59
CA ARG A 115 5.32 12.17 -2.75
C ARG A 115 5.62 10.91 -3.55
N LEU A 116 5.08 10.80 -4.76
CA LEU A 116 5.33 9.66 -5.64
C LEU A 116 6.73 9.68 -6.25
N GLN A 117 7.32 10.86 -6.49
CA GLN A 117 8.73 10.98 -6.88
C GLN A 117 9.67 10.55 -5.75
N GLU A 118 9.38 10.93 -4.49
CA GLU A 118 10.14 10.43 -3.34
C GLU A 118 10.02 8.91 -3.21
N MET A 119 8.81 8.36 -3.38
CA MET A 119 8.63 6.90 -3.42
C MET A 119 9.47 6.27 -4.53
N GLN A 120 9.47 6.84 -5.72
CA GLN A 120 10.28 6.34 -6.83
C GLN A 120 11.79 6.44 -6.53
N ARG A 121 12.23 7.50 -5.84
CA ARG A 121 13.62 7.69 -5.44
C ARG A 121 14.09 6.58 -4.50
N VAL A 122 13.28 6.25 -3.49
CA VAL A 122 13.65 5.31 -2.41
C VAL A 122 13.41 3.84 -2.76
N VAL A 123 12.45 3.52 -3.63
CA VAL A 123 12.27 2.15 -4.15
C VAL A 123 13.41 1.83 -5.12
N ARG A 124 14.02 0.65 -5.04
CA ARG A 124 15.15 0.28 -5.93
C ARG A 124 14.71 0.07 -7.38
N PRO A 125 15.63 0.17 -8.36
CA PRO A 125 15.37 -0.30 -9.72
C PRO A 125 14.87 -1.75 -9.72
N GLY A 126 13.82 -2.03 -10.49
CA GLY A 126 13.12 -3.33 -10.48
C GLY A 126 12.26 -3.58 -9.23
N GLY A 127 12.26 -2.69 -8.25
CA GLY A 127 11.31 -2.69 -7.14
C GLY A 127 9.93 -2.18 -7.57
N ARG A 128 8.96 -2.25 -6.67
CA ARG A 128 7.56 -1.96 -6.99
C ARG A 128 6.91 -1.04 -5.97
N VAL A 129 5.88 -0.33 -6.40
CA VAL A 129 4.97 0.42 -5.54
C VAL A 129 3.58 -0.22 -5.60
N LEU A 130 2.91 -0.31 -4.47
CA LEU A 130 1.51 -0.70 -4.34
C LEU A 130 0.71 0.48 -3.76
N VAL A 131 -0.21 1.02 -4.53
CA VAL A 131 -1.18 2.00 -4.03
C VAL A 131 -2.43 1.27 -3.57
N VAL A 132 -2.83 1.51 -2.34
CA VAL A 132 -4.03 0.93 -1.74
C VAL A 132 -5.03 2.06 -1.48
N HIS A 133 -6.12 2.07 -2.21
CA HIS A 133 -7.21 3.02 -2.00
C HIS A 133 -8.44 2.30 -1.45
N ARG A 134 -9.05 2.86 -0.41
CA ARG A 134 -10.29 2.35 0.17
C ARG A 134 -11.42 3.35 -0.11
N ALA A 135 -12.34 2.96 -0.99
CA ALA A 135 -13.57 3.71 -1.19
C ALA A 135 -14.60 3.38 -0.10
N PRO A 136 -15.43 4.34 0.34
CA PRO A 136 -16.59 4.00 1.15
C PRO A 136 -17.48 3.05 0.34
N LEU A 137 -17.88 1.92 0.95
CA LEU A 137 -18.77 0.94 0.32
C LEU A 137 -20.13 1.61 0.05
N GLY A 138 -20.41 1.92 -1.21
CA GLY A 138 -21.75 2.26 -1.66
C GLY A 138 -22.70 1.06 -1.52
N LEU A 139 -24.04 1.32 -1.53
CA LEU A 139 -25.06 0.27 -1.37
C LEU A 139 -24.85 -0.91 -2.32
N ALA A 140 -24.45 -0.67 -3.58
CA ALA A 140 -24.19 -1.69 -4.60
C ALA A 140 -22.98 -2.59 -4.24
N GLY A 141 -21.93 -2.04 -3.63
CA GLY A 141 -20.78 -2.82 -3.18
C GLY A 141 -21.08 -3.74 -2.00
N ARG A 142 -22.09 -3.39 -1.17
CA ARG A 142 -22.58 -4.22 -0.06
C ARG A 142 -23.38 -5.44 -0.54
N LEU A 143 -23.91 -5.41 -1.77
CA LEU A 143 -24.72 -6.47 -2.37
C LEU A 143 -23.91 -7.44 -3.25
N GLY A 144 -22.58 -7.31 -3.29
CA GLY A 144 -21.71 -8.31 -3.94
C GLY A 144 -21.72 -8.31 -5.46
N PHE A 145 -22.29 -7.31 -6.12
CA PHE A 145 -22.26 -7.18 -7.57
C PHE A 145 -20.88 -6.70 -8.06
N ALA A 146 -19.93 -7.64 -8.15
CA ALA A 146 -18.64 -7.38 -8.77
C ALA A 146 -18.74 -7.63 -10.28
N SER A 147 -18.43 -6.58 -11.06
CA SER A 147 -18.30 -6.73 -12.52
C SER A 147 -17.09 -7.63 -12.84
N SER A 148 -17.25 -8.53 -13.79
CA SER A 148 -16.27 -9.56 -14.17
C SER A 148 -15.02 -9.05 -14.91
N ARG A 149 -14.88 -7.75 -15.13
CA ARG A 149 -13.66 -7.08 -15.63
C ARG A 149 -13.47 -5.76 -14.87
N PRO A 150 -12.36 -5.59 -14.12
CA PRO A 150 -12.10 -4.33 -13.47
C PRO A 150 -11.80 -3.24 -14.52
N ARG A 151 -12.77 -2.35 -14.73
CA ARG A 151 -12.49 -1.02 -15.26
C ARG A 151 -12.14 -0.15 -14.07
N PRO A 152 -11.03 0.62 -14.13
CA PRO A 152 -10.72 1.54 -13.05
C PRO A 152 -11.92 2.49 -12.82
N SER A 153 -12.28 2.67 -11.55
CA SER A 153 -13.13 3.79 -11.18
C SER A 153 -12.44 5.11 -11.54
N ALA A 154 -13.16 6.21 -11.68
CA ALA A 154 -12.56 7.52 -11.96
C ALA A 154 -11.41 7.87 -10.98
N ARG A 155 -11.51 7.41 -9.73
CA ARG A 155 -10.43 7.56 -8.73
C ARG A 155 -9.25 6.64 -9.01
N GLY A 156 -9.50 5.42 -9.47
CA GLY A 156 -8.48 4.48 -9.89
C GLY A 156 -7.70 4.99 -11.10
N GLU A 157 -8.37 5.62 -12.07
CA GLU A 157 -7.72 6.25 -13.22
C GLU A 157 -6.78 7.37 -12.82
N VAL A 158 -7.20 8.27 -11.92
CA VAL A 158 -6.37 9.34 -11.38
C VAL A 158 -5.12 8.79 -10.67
N LEU A 159 -5.25 7.69 -9.92
CA LEU A 159 -4.12 7.07 -9.23
C LEU A 159 -3.17 6.38 -10.21
N VAL A 160 -3.68 5.69 -11.24
CA VAL A 160 -2.87 5.08 -12.30
C VAL A 160 -2.07 6.15 -13.05
N GLU A 161 -2.72 7.27 -13.41
CA GLU A 161 -2.07 8.40 -14.07
C GLU A 161 -0.98 9.01 -13.18
N ALA A 162 -1.28 9.23 -11.90
CA ALA A 162 -0.32 9.80 -10.95
C ALA A 162 0.93 8.91 -10.77
N VAL A 163 0.75 7.60 -10.63
CA VAL A 163 1.85 6.63 -10.48
C VAL A 163 2.67 6.56 -11.78
N THR A 164 1.99 6.59 -12.94
CA THR A 164 2.67 6.62 -14.26
C THR A 164 3.44 7.92 -14.45
N GLY A 165 2.85 9.06 -14.10
CA GLY A 165 3.48 10.38 -14.18
C GLY A 165 4.70 10.54 -13.27
N ALA A 166 4.76 9.79 -12.17
CA ALA A 166 5.92 9.71 -11.29
C ALA A 166 7.06 8.80 -11.83
N GLY A 167 6.86 8.15 -12.99
CA GLY A 167 7.89 7.36 -13.67
C GLY A 167 7.89 5.87 -13.35
N PHE A 168 6.88 5.33 -12.67
CA PHE A 168 6.71 3.88 -12.53
C PHE A 168 6.17 3.28 -13.83
N ARG A 169 6.73 2.16 -14.29
CA ARG A 169 6.31 1.44 -15.51
C ARG A 169 6.72 -0.04 -15.46
N PRO A 170 5.84 -1.01 -15.85
CA PRO A 170 4.42 -0.78 -16.15
C PRO A 170 3.60 -0.45 -14.89
N VAL A 171 2.46 0.24 -15.07
CA VAL A 171 1.47 0.46 -14.02
C VAL A 171 0.22 -0.32 -14.38
N ARG A 172 -0.37 -1.03 -13.42
CA ARG A 172 -1.56 -1.84 -13.64
C ARG A 172 -2.50 -1.84 -12.43
N LEU A 173 -3.78 -1.89 -12.72
CA LEU A 173 -4.81 -2.18 -11.73
C LEU A 173 -4.78 -3.70 -11.43
N LEU A 174 -4.49 -4.07 -10.19
CA LEU A 174 -4.47 -5.48 -9.77
C LEU A 174 -5.86 -5.98 -9.44
N ALA A 175 -6.64 -5.19 -8.71
CA ALA A 175 -7.99 -5.53 -8.29
C ALA A 175 -8.78 -4.31 -7.84
N GLU A 176 -10.11 -4.39 -8.04
CA GLU A 176 -11.11 -3.58 -7.34
C GLU A 176 -12.10 -4.53 -6.68
N ARG A 177 -11.99 -4.73 -5.37
CA ARG A 177 -12.83 -5.65 -4.60
C ARG A 177 -13.06 -5.12 -3.20
N GLU A 178 -14.24 -5.37 -2.66
CA GLU A 178 -14.61 -5.05 -1.27
C GLU A 178 -14.40 -3.56 -0.93
N GLY A 179 -14.62 -2.67 -1.91
CA GLY A 179 -14.37 -1.23 -1.74
C GLY A 179 -12.89 -0.84 -1.72
N MET A 180 -12.00 -1.76 -2.06
CA MET A 180 -10.57 -1.49 -2.18
C MET A 180 -10.11 -1.54 -3.63
N THR A 181 -9.25 -0.60 -4.01
CA THR A 181 -8.55 -0.54 -5.29
C THR A 181 -7.07 -0.73 -5.05
N PHE A 182 -6.46 -1.64 -5.80
CA PHE A 182 -5.03 -1.94 -5.73
C PHE A 182 -4.37 -1.64 -7.07
N ILE A 183 -3.38 -0.75 -7.05
CA ILE A 183 -2.62 -0.36 -8.23
C ILE A 183 -1.16 -0.66 -7.97
N GLU A 184 -0.52 -1.38 -8.88
CA GLU A 184 0.90 -1.71 -8.82
C GLU A 184 1.65 -0.99 -9.93
N GLY A 185 2.81 -0.43 -9.59
CA GLY A 185 3.74 0.13 -10.54
C GLY A 185 5.16 -0.36 -10.26
N PHE A 186 5.97 -0.56 -11.29
CA PHE A 186 7.36 -0.98 -11.14
C PHE A 186 8.30 0.20 -11.40
N ARG A 187 9.34 0.33 -10.57
CA ARG A 187 10.44 1.22 -10.94
C ARG A 187 11.25 0.56 -12.05
N PRO A 188 11.46 1.21 -13.21
CA PRO A 188 12.30 0.69 -14.28
C PRO A 188 13.67 0.25 -13.76
N ALA A 189 14.21 -0.83 -14.34
CA ALA A 189 15.51 -1.36 -13.94
C ALA A 189 16.68 -0.50 -14.45
N VAL A 190 16.41 0.31 -15.48
CA VAL A 190 17.38 1.26 -16.08
C VAL A 190 16.63 2.53 -16.45
#